data_db4a1f5ad370c0fab86f494c370ee427
#
_entry.id   db4a1f5ad370c0fab86f494c370ee427
#
_cell.length_a   1.000
_cell.length_b   1.000
_cell.length_c   1.000
_cell.angle_alpha   90.00
_cell.angle_beta   90.00
_cell.angle_gamma   90.00
#
_symmetry.space_group_name_H-M   'P 1'
#
loop_
_entity.id
_entity.type
_entity.pdbx_description
1 polymer ?
#
loop_
_entity_poly.entity_id
_entity_poly.type
_entity_poly.pdbx_seq_one_letter_code
_entity_poly.pdbx_strand_id
1 'polypeptide(L)'
;MTAPTVAVVVVNYNGGGYLLRCLEAVAAQSRQADHVIVVDNASTDDSLVLARERFPRYRYLVNAANDGFAAANNRAFALCAELGVDYVALLNPDAFASRGWLMALLDAADGDDGCASWASCLVRADVPSEIDGLGDSYHLSGAAWRRHHGRTIRSEWLVDRDVFCACAAAALYRFDAVRRVGGFDEDLFCYLEDVDLGFRLRLHGYRCRFVSNARVEHVGSGITGYRSTFATYYGQRNLIWVFAKNMPTRLVWALLPLHIAFNLSMLVVCALRGQFVVALQAKWDALKGLARQTKKRRVVQADDRAPTGAIWRAMNKSLVHGS
;
A
#
# COMPACT_ATOMS: atom_id res chain seq x y z
N MET A 1 14.18 6.89 -26.96
CA MET A 1 13.16 6.01 -26.34
C MET A 1 11.90 6.87 -26.12
N THR A 2 10.72 6.36 -26.37
CA THR A 2 9.46 7.04 -26.05
C THR A 2 9.33 7.18 -24.52
N ALA A 3 8.78 8.30 -24.04
CA ALA A 3 8.52 8.45 -22.60
C ALA A 3 7.60 7.32 -22.13
N PRO A 4 7.81 6.78 -20.90
CA PRO A 4 6.98 5.71 -20.38
C PRO A 4 5.53 6.17 -20.18
N THR A 5 4.59 5.27 -20.45
CA THR A 5 3.15 5.50 -20.23
C THR A 5 2.79 5.22 -18.78
N VAL A 6 2.00 6.10 -18.17
CA VAL A 6 1.60 5.98 -16.76
C VAL A 6 0.10 6.19 -16.56
N ALA A 7 -0.53 5.30 -15.78
CA ALA A 7 -1.88 5.49 -15.29
C ALA A 7 -1.84 5.90 -13.80
N VAL A 8 -2.62 6.93 -13.44
CA VAL A 8 -2.94 7.22 -12.03
C VAL A 8 -4.27 6.55 -11.69
N VAL A 9 -4.29 5.75 -10.64
CA VAL A 9 -5.47 5.03 -10.14
C VAL A 9 -5.88 5.60 -8.79
N VAL A 10 -7.14 5.99 -8.67
CA VAL A 10 -7.75 6.47 -7.42
C VAL A 10 -8.95 5.59 -7.10
N VAL A 11 -8.93 4.90 -5.95
CA VAL A 11 -10.07 4.12 -5.46
C VAL A 11 -10.88 4.99 -4.52
N ASN A 12 -12.13 5.27 -4.89
CA ASN A 12 -13.06 6.09 -4.11
C ASN A 12 -14.07 5.22 -3.36
N TYR A 13 -14.30 5.54 -2.10
CA TYR A 13 -15.43 5.06 -1.31
C TYR A 13 -15.83 6.16 -0.32
N ASN A 14 -16.93 6.86 -0.63
CA ASN A 14 -17.43 7.99 0.16
C ASN A 14 -16.34 9.05 0.46
N GLY A 15 -15.58 9.44 -0.58
CA GLY A 15 -14.45 10.34 -0.45
C GLY A 15 -14.82 11.81 -0.24
N GLY A 16 -16.09 12.17 -0.43
CA GLY A 16 -16.57 13.54 -0.26
C GLY A 16 -15.74 14.56 -1.05
N GLY A 17 -15.46 15.68 -0.44
CA GLY A 17 -14.62 16.74 -1.03
C GLY A 17 -13.14 16.35 -1.18
N TYR A 18 -12.67 15.29 -0.51
CA TYR A 18 -11.30 14.82 -0.68
C TYR A 18 -11.03 14.31 -2.09
N LEU A 19 -11.97 13.56 -2.69
CA LEU A 19 -11.82 13.06 -4.05
C LEU A 19 -11.57 14.20 -5.04
N LEU A 20 -12.36 15.28 -4.98
CA LEU A 20 -12.18 16.43 -5.86
C LEU A 20 -10.79 17.06 -5.70
N ARG A 21 -10.38 17.33 -4.46
CA ARG A 21 -9.06 17.89 -4.17
C ARG A 21 -7.92 16.98 -4.65
N CYS A 22 -8.07 15.66 -4.50
CA CYS A 22 -7.12 14.67 -5.02
C CYS A 22 -7.02 14.77 -6.56
N LEU A 23 -8.16 14.76 -7.26
CA LEU A 23 -8.19 14.81 -8.72
C LEU A 23 -7.71 16.16 -9.27
N GLU A 24 -7.93 17.28 -8.56
CA GLU A 24 -7.33 18.59 -8.86
C GLU A 24 -5.80 18.54 -8.75
N ALA A 25 -5.26 17.89 -7.71
CA ALA A 25 -3.83 17.71 -7.56
C ALA A 25 -3.24 16.84 -8.68
N VAL A 26 -3.97 15.81 -9.14
CA VAL A 26 -3.60 14.98 -10.31
C VAL A 26 -3.63 15.81 -11.59
N ALA A 27 -4.65 16.62 -11.79
CA ALA A 27 -4.76 17.51 -12.96
C ALA A 27 -3.66 18.59 -13.00
N ALA A 28 -3.12 18.98 -11.84
CA ALA A 28 -2.09 20.02 -11.71
C ALA A 28 -0.65 19.48 -11.84
N GLN A 29 -0.45 18.19 -12.09
CA GLN A 29 0.90 17.60 -12.19
C GLN A 29 1.71 18.22 -13.34
N SER A 30 3.01 18.45 -13.13
CA SER A 30 3.94 18.94 -14.17
C SER A 30 4.15 17.90 -15.27
N ARG A 31 4.22 16.60 -14.92
CA ARG A 31 4.10 15.47 -15.83
C ARG A 31 2.67 14.93 -15.72
N GLN A 32 1.86 15.14 -16.75
CA GLN A 32 0.49 14.64 -16.80
C GLN A 32 0.48 13.10 -16.90
N ALA A 33 -0.45 12.44 -16.20
CA ALA A 33 -0.71 11.03 -16.41
C ALA A 33 -1.31 10.80 -17.80
N ASP A 34 -0.92 9.72 -18.48
CA ASP A 34 -1.49 9.34 -19.77
C ASP A 34 -2.95 8.87 -19.58
N HIS A 35 -3.23 8.26 -18.45
CA HIS A 35 -4.57 7.83 -18.04
C HIS A 35 -4.82 8.15 -16.57
N VAL A 36 -6.03 8.61 -16.25
CA VAL A 36 -6.54 8.73 -14.88
C VAL A 36 -7.76 7.84 -14.76
N ILE A 37 -7.71 6.89 -13.83
CA ILE A 37 -8.76 5.89 -13.59
C ILE A 37 -9.27 6.07 -12.17
N VAL A 38 -10.55 6.39 -12.03
CA VAL A 38 -11.25 6.46 -10.75
C VAL A 38 -12.11 5.22 -10.61
N VAL A 39 -11.85 4.39 -9.60
CA VAL A 39 -12.68 3.25 -9.27
C VAL A 39 -13.58 3.63 -8.10
N ASP A 40 -14.86 3.79 -8.37
CA ASP A 40 -15.85 4.03 -7.33
C ASP A 40 -16.33 2.71 -6.73
N ASN A 41 -16.11 2.55 -5.45
CA ASN A 41 -16.37 1.30 -4.74
C ASN A 41 -17.77 1.30 -4.07
N ALA A 42 -18.81 1.66 -4.86
CA ALA A 42 -20.20 1.82 -4.44
C ALA A 42 -20.38 2.94 -3.41
N SER A 43 -19.87 4.14 -3.69
CA SER A 43 -20.11 5.32 -2.86
C SER A 43 -21.58 5.70 -2.82
N THR A 44 -22.03 6.21 -1.70
CA THR A 44 -23.40 6.69 -1.46
C THR A 44 -23.45 8.21 -1.29
N ASP A 45 -22.30 8.87 -1.33
CA ASP A 45 -22.18 10.34 -1.33
C ASP A 45 -22.07 10.91 -2.74
N ASP A 46 -22.00 12.23 -2.86
CA ASP A 46 -21.95 12.94 -4.14
C ASP A 46 -20.55 12.95 -4.79
N SER A 47 -19.54 12.34 -4.17
CA SER A 47 -18.14 12.44 -4.62
C SER A 47 -17.94 11.99 -6.06
N LEU A 48 -18.58 10.89 -6.48
CA LEU A 48 -18.48 10.37 -7.84
C LEU A 48 -19.15 11.31 -8.86
N VAL A 49 -20.33 11.85 -8.53
CA VAL A 49 -21.08 12.75 -9.42
C VAL A 49 -20.26 14.01 -9.67
N LEU A 50 -19.79 14.65 -8.60
CA LEU A 50 -18.98 15.86 -8.69
C LEU A 50 -17.65 15.62 -9.42
N ALA A 51 -17.02 14.45 -9.21
CA ALA A 51 -15.79 14.10 -9.93
C ALA A 51 -16.04 13.96 -11.44
N ARG A 52 -17.13 13.33 -11.86
CA ARG A 52 -17.48 13.18 -13.28
C ARG A 52 -17.80 14.51 -13.96
N GLU A 53 -18.49 15.41 -13.27
CA GLU A 53 -18.78 16.73 -13.77
C GLU A 53 -17.51 17.56 -13.97
N ARG A 54 -16.59 17.51 -13.00
CA ARG A 54 -15.36 18.32 -13.01
C ARG A 54 -14.29 17.74 -13.94
N PHE A 55 -14.21 16.41 -14.05
CA PHE A 55 -13.17 15.69 -14.82
C PHE A 55 -13.78 14.68 -15.81
N PRO A 56 -14.59 15.13 -16.79
CA PRO A 56 -15.34 14.23 -17.68
C PRO A 56 -14.46 13.37 -18.61
N ARG A 57 -13.17 13.71 -18.73
CA ARG A 57 -12.21 12.95 -19.56
C ARG A 57 -11.54 11.80 -18.82
N TYR A 58 -11.70 11.69 -17.48
CA TYR A 58 -11.16 10.59 -16.70
C TYR A 58 -12.00 9.33 -16.90
N ARG A 59 -11.39 8.18 -16.66
CA ARG A 59 -12.09 6.89 -16.76
C ARG A 59 -12.69 6.53 -15.41
N TYR A 60 -13.95 6.17 -15.40
CA TYR A 60 -14.69 5.83 -14.18
C TYR A 60 -15.16 4.40 -14.24
N LEU A 61 -14.69 3.57 -13.31
CA LEU A 61 -15.17 2.20 -13.06
C LEU A 61 -16.05 2.24 -11.82
N VAL A 62 -17.29 1.77 -11.92
CA VAL A 62 -18.22 1.76 -10.79
C VAL A 62 -18.48 0.32 -10.37
N ASN A 63 -18.24 0.01 -9.11
CA ASN A 63 -18.55 -1.28 -8.52
C ASN A 63 -20.00 -1.31 -8.01
N ALA A 64 -20.64 -2.49 -8.05
CA ALA A 64 -21.98 -2.67 -7.52
C ALA A 64 -22.02 -2.74 -5.98
N ALA A 65 -20.88 -3.06 -5.36
CA ALA A 65 -20.70 -3.15 -3.92
C ALA A 65 -19.28 -2.69 -3.54
N ASN A 66 -19.05 -2.45 -2.25
CA ASN A 66 -17.71 -2.19 -1.74
C ASN A 66 -16.94 -3.53 -1.63
N ASP A 67 -16.12 -3.82 -2.65
CA ASP A 67 -15.31 -5.04 -2.72
C ASP A 67 -13.94 -4.91 -2.01
N GLY A 68 -13.70 -3.78 -1.36
CA GLY A 68 -12.45 -3.44 -0.69
C GLY A 68 -11.39 -2.82 -1.61
N PHE A 69 -10.32 -2.31 -1.01
CA PHE A 69 -9.26 -1.59 -1.71
C PHE A 69 -8.50 -2.50 -2.69
N ALA A 70 -8.22 -3.74 -2.29
CA ALA A 70 -7.46 -4.70 -3.10
C ALA A 70 -8.18 -5.05 -4.42
N ALA A 71 -9.46 -5.43 -4.36
CA ALA A 71 -10.24 -5.81 -5.53
C ALA A 71 -10.52 -4.61 -6.45
N ALA A 72 -10.80 -3.43 -5.88
CA ALA A 72 -11.01 -2.21 -6.65
C ALA A 72 -9.76 -1.82 -7.47
N ASN A 73 -8.56 -1.90 -6.87
CA ASN A 73 -7.31 -1.67 -7.62
C ASN A 73 -7.07 -2.73 -8.69
N ASN A 74 -7.33 -4.01 -8.42
CA ASN A 74 -7.18 -5.07 -9.42
C ASN A 74 -8.08 -4.85 -10.63
N ARG A 75 -9.30 -4.31 -10.42
CA ARG A 75 -10.18 -3.93 -11.51
C ARG A 75 -9.58 -2.81 -12.38
N ALA A 76 -8.94 -1.82 -11.76
CA ALA A 76 -8.18 -0.81 -12.50
C ALA A 76 -6.97 -1.41 -13.22
N PHE A 77 -6.28 -2.38 -12.61
CA PHE A 77 -5.14 -3.07 -13.23
C PHE A 77 -5.55 -3.85 -14.48
N ALA A 78 -6.75 -4.44 -14.52
CA ALA A 78 -7.27 -5.05 -15.73
C ALA A 78 -7.37 -4.05 -16.88
N LEU A 79 -7.92 -2.85 -16.63
CA LEU A 79 -7.98 -1.77 -17.61
C LEU A 79 -6.58 -1.24 -17.97
N CYS A 80 -5.67 -1.12 -17.00
CA CYS A 80 -4.27 -0.75 -17.26
C CYS A 80 -3.57 -1.74 -18.22
N ALA A 81 -3.89 -3.04 -18.10
CA ALA A 81 -3.35 -4.05 -19.00
C ALA A 81 -3.86 -3.90 -20.44
N GLU A 82 -5.14 -3.55 -20.61
CA GLU A 82 -5.74 -3.25 -21.93
C GLU A 82 -5.14 -1.98 -22.55
N LEU A 83 -4.81 -0.99 -21.72
CA LEU A 83 -4.21 0.28 -22.14
C LEU A 83 -2.70 0.17 -22.41
N GLY A 84 -2.06 -0.93 -22.00
CA GLY A 84 -0.63 -1.17 -22.26
C GLY A 84 0.28 -0.21 -21.49
N VAL A 85 -0.07 0.19 -20.25
CA VAL A 85 0.74 1.13 -19.48
C VAL A 85 2.02 0.48 -18.94
N ASP A 86 3.09 1.27 -18.83
CA ASP A 86 4.37 0.83 -18.27
C ASP A 86 4.36 0.92 -16.74
N TYR A 87 3.71 1.96 -16.21
CA TYR A 87 3.64 2.24 -14.78
C TYR A 87 2.21 2.53 -14.32
N VAL A 88 1.93 2.16 -13.07
CA VAL A 88 0.70 2.52 -12.36
C VAL A 88 1.07 3.29 -11.09
N ALA A 89 0.55 4.50 -10.96
CA ALA A 89 0.65 5.30 -9.75
C ALA A 89 -0.67 5.17 -8.98
N LEU A 90 -0.62 4.67 -7.76
CA LEU A 90 -1.76 4.62 -6.85
C LEU A 90 -1.80 5.88 -6.02
N LEU A 91 -2.99 6.44 -5.83
CA LEU A 91 -3.22 7.60 -4.99
C LEU A 91 -4.56 7.47 -4.27
N ASN A 92 -4.55 7.59 -2.95
CA ASN A 92 -5.79 7.59 -2.18
C ASN A 92 -6.61 8.86 -2.43
N PRO A 93 -7.94 8.83 -2.32
CA PRO A 93 -8.80 10.00 -2.52
C PRO A 93 -8.55 11.09 -1.46
N ASP A 94 -7.99 10.76 -0.30
CA ASP A 94 -7.59 11.68 0.77
C ASP A 94 -6.08 12.03 0.76
N ALA A 95 -5.42 11.83 -0.39
CA ALA A 95 -4.01 12.14 -0.63
C ALA A 95 -3.86 13.21 -1.72
N PHE A 96 -3.08 14.25 -1.43
CA PHE A 96 -2.94 15.43 -2.30
C PHE A 96 -1.50 15.57 -2.75
N ALA A 97 -1.24 15.15 -3.98
CA ALA A 97 0.09 15.11 -4.57
C ALA A 97 0.60 16.52 -4.90
N SER A 98 1.85 16.81 -4.54
CA SER A 98 2.52 18.05 -4.99
C SER A 98 2.69 18.05 -6.51
N ARG A 99 2.81 19.22 -7.11
CA ARG A 99 2.87 19.41 -8.57
C ARG A 99 3.96 18.60 -9.27
N GLY A 100 5.06 18.29 -8.58
CA GLY A 100 6.19 17.52 -9.10
C GLY A 100 6.17 16.03 -8.75
N TRP A 101 5.13 15.53 -8.09
CA TRP A 101 5.08 14.19 -7.53
C TRP A 101 5.29 13.08 -8.56
N LEU A 102 4.52 13.10 -9.64
CA LEU A 102 4.59 12.05 -10.66
C LEU A 102 5.91 12.09 -11.43
N MET A 103 6.41 13.29 -11.72
CA MET A 103 7.72 13.48 -12.34
C MET A 103 8.82 12.89 -11.47
N ALA A 104 8.86 13.25 -10.17
CA ALA A 104 9.90 12.76 -9.26
C ALA A 104 9.91 11.21 -9.14
N LEU A 105 8.73 10.58 -9.17
CA LEU A 105 8.62 9.12 -9.16
C LEU A 105 9.12 8.49 -10.46
N LEU A 106 8.76 9.07 -11.62
CA LEU A 106 9.19 8.57 -12.92
C LEU A 106 10.70 8.78 -13.14
N ASP A 107 11.24 9.93 -12.72
CA ASP A 107 12.69 10.20 -12.77
C ASP A 107 13.46 9.21 -11.90
N ALA A 108 12.94 8.85 -10.72
CA ALA A 108 13.54 7.84 -9.85
C ALA A 108 13.40 6.41 -10.40
N ALA A 109 12.45 6.18 -11.31
CA ALA A 109 12.23 4.89 -11.95
C ALA A 109 13.09 4.71 -13.20
N ASP A 110 13.56 5.80 -13.80
CA ASP A 110 14.36 5.76 -15.01
C ASP A 110 15.72 5.06 -14.74
N GLY A 111 16.02 4.04 -15.53
CA GLY A 111 17.27 3.29 -15.42
C GLY A 111 17.41 2.38 -14.20
N ASP A 112 16.39 2.26 -13.31
CA ASP A 112 16.42 1.34 -12.15
C ASP A 112 15.57 0.06 -12.39
N ASP A 113 16.08 -0.84 -13.23
CA ASP A 113 15.39 -2.10 -13.57
C ASP A 113 15.24 -3.06 -12.37
N GLY A 114 16.05 -2.91 -11.33
CA GLY A 114 15.98 -3.70 -10.12
C GLY A 114 14.88 -3.28 -9.16
N CYS A 115 14.26 -2.13 -9.40
CA CYS A 115 13.17 -1.59 -8.57
C CYS A 115 11.82 -1.80 -9.24
N ALA A 116 10.79 -2.18 -8.47
CA ALA A 116 9.44 -2.35 -8.97
C ALA A 116 8.41 -1.48 -8.26
N SER A 117 8.79 -0.76 -7.21
CA SER A 117 7.91 0.19 -6.52
C SER A 117 8.68 1.36 -5.94
N TRP A 118 8.06 2.55 -5.96
CA TRP A 118 8.61 3.80 -5.45
C TRP A 118 7.62 4.40 -4.47
N ALA A 119 8.07 4.57 -3.22
CA ALA A 119 7.29 5.11 -2.13
C ALA A 119 7.41 6.62 -2.08
N SER A 120 6.29 7.31 -1.96
CA SER A 120 6.24 8.76 -1.82
C SER A 120 6.63 9.23 -0.41
N CYS A 121 7.01 10.50 -0.29
CA CYS A 121 7.15 11.22 0.96
C CYS A 121 5.78 11.67 1.44
N LEU A 122 5.15 10.87 2.30
CA LEU A 122 3.84 11.18 2.88
C LEU A 122 4.02 12.09 4.10
N VAL A 123 3.33 13.23 4.09
CA VAL A 123 3.23 14.14 5.24
C VAL A 123 1.77 14.29 5.63
N ARG A 124 1.51 14.63 6.87
CA ARG A 124 0.14 14.84 7.33
C ARG A 124 -0.47 16.09 6.69
N ALA A 125 -1.70 16.00 6.20
CA ALA A 125 -2.37 17.12 5.54
C ALA A 125 -2.76 18.24 6.52
N ASP A 126 -3.06 17.88 7.78
CA ASP A 126 -3.40 18.81 8.87
C ASP A 126 -2.18 19.43 9.55
N VAL A 127 -1.03 18.73 9.52
CA VAL A 127 0.26 19.19 10.10
C VAL A 127 1.38 18.85 9.12
N PRO A 128 1.60 19.64 8.04
CA PRO A 128 2.57 19.31 6.98
C PRO A 128 4.04 19.25 7.42
N SER A 129 4.35 19.62 8.67
CA SER A 129 5.65 19.43 9.31
C SER A 129 5.82 18.03 9.94
N GLU A 130 4.76 17.22 10.00
CA GLU A 130 4.80 15.85 10.51
C GLU A 130 4.76 14.83 9.38
N ILE A 131 5.52 13.75 9.56
CA ILE A 131 5.58 12.62 8.64
C ILE A 131 4.36 11.73 8.85
N ASP A 132 3.66 11.38 7.75
CA ASP A 132 2.72 10.27 7.73
C ASP A 132 3.41 8.95 7.35
N GLY A 133 4.41 8.99 6.44
CA GLY A 133 5.23 7.83 6.11
C GLY A 133 6.32 8.10 5.09
N LEU A 134 7.50 7.50 5.28
CA LEU A 134 8.64 7.54 4.36
C LEU A 134 8.95 6.11 3.86
N GLY A 135 7.95 5.48 3.22
CA GLY A 135 7.93 4.06 2.94
C GLY A 135 7.64 3.21 4.18
N ASP A 136 7.50 1.90 3.99
CA ASP A 136 7.10 0.99 5.05
C ASP A 136 8.22 0.05 5.45
N SER A 137 8.20 -0.35 6.71
CA SER A 137 9.06 -1.37 7.29
C SER A 137 8.27 -2.64 7.58
N TYR A 138 8.92 -3.79 7.39
CA TYR A 138 8.40 -5.09 7.81
C TYR A 138 9.37 -5.73 8.80
N HIS A 139 8.90 -6.04 10.00
CA HIS A 139 9.73 -6.55 11.10
C HIS A 139 9.75 -8.07 11.14
N LEU A 140 10.77 -8.64 11.80
CA LEU A 140 10.92 -10.08 12.00
C LEU A 140 9.69 -10.74 12.67
N SER A 141 8.97 -10.00 13.51
CA SER A 141 7.73 -10.48 14.15
C SER A 141 6.52 -10.53 13.21
N GLY A 142 6.64 -10.04 11.97
CA GLY A 142 5.52 -9.85 11.05
C GLY A 142 4.80 -8.51 11.21
N ALA A 143 5.23 -7.65 12.13
CA ALA A 143 4.72 -6.28 12.23
C ALA A 143 5.11 -5.47 11.00
N ALA A 144 4.21 -4.60 10.55
CA ALA A 144 4.49 -3.62 9.51
C ALA A 144 4.06 -2.23 9.99
N TRP A 145 4.81 -1.21 9.60
CA TRP A 145 4.50 0.18 9.95
C TRP A 145 5.14 1.16 8.97
N ARG A 146 4.55 2.34 8.86
CA ARG A 146 5.10 3.47 8.12
C ARG A 146 6.31 4.05 8.85
N ARG A 147 7.42 4.20 8.14
CA ARG A 147 8.67 4.75 8.74
C ARG A 147 8.45 6.20 9.15
N HIS A 148 8.94 6.53 10.35
CA HIS A 148 8.90 7.86 10.97
C HIS A 148 7.49 8.45 11.17
N HIS A 149 6.42 7.65 11.09
CA HIS A 149 5.05 8.11 11.31
C HIS A 149 4.89 8.90 12.61
N GLY A 150 4.23 10.07 12.54
CA GLY A 150 3.96 10.96 13.66
C GLY A 150 5.18 11.73 14.18
N ARG A 151 6.30 11.74 13.44
CA ARG A 151 7.50 12.50 13.80
C ARG A 151 7.59 13.77 12.98
N THR A 152 8.12 14.85 13.59
CA THR A 152 8.45 16.09 12.87
C THR A 152 9.54 15.80 11.83
N ILE A 153 9.36 16.35 10.64
CA ILE A 153 10.29 16.19 9.51
C ILE A 153 11.71 16.64 9.92
N ARG A 154 12.70 15.81 9.54
CA ARG A 154 14.12 16.16 9.61
C ARG A 154 14.75 15.97 8.23
N SER A 155 15.61 16.88 7.81
CA SER A 155 16.28 16.84 6.51
C SER A 155 17.10 15.57 6.30
N GLU A 156 17.69 15.01 7.34
CA GLU A 156 18.45 13.75 7.33
C GLU A 156 17.62 12.52 6.93
N TRP A 157 16.29 12.61 7.06
CA TRP A 157 15.37 11.54 6.66
C TRP A 157 14.86 11.67 5.22
N LEU A 158 14.97 12.88 4.66
CA LEU A 158 14.53 13.18 3.29
C LEU A 158 15.65 12.87 2.28
N VAL A 159 16.13 11.63 2.29
CA VAL A 159 17.14 11.10 1.38
C VAL A 159 16.63 9.82 0.78
N ASP A 160 16.72 9.71 -0.54
CA ASP A 160 16.30 8.52 -1.28
C ASP A 160 17.02 7.28 -0.80
N ARG A 161 16.26 6.22 -0.53
CA ARG A 161 16.80 4.98 0.03
C ARG A 161 15.91 3.79 -0.25
N ASP A 162 16.46 2.59 -0.15
CA ASP A 162 15.65 1.37 -0.19
C ASP A 162 14.82 1.24 1.10
N VAL A 163 13.53 0.89 0.92
CA VAL A 163 12.57 0.60 1.99
C VAL A 163 11.93 -0.76 1.75
N PHE A 164 11.24 -1.33 2.74
CA PHE A 164 10.68 -2.67 2.56
C PHE A 164 9.57 -2.71 1.49
N CYS A 165 8.62 -1.81 1.56
CA CYS A 165 7.56 -1.64 0.56
C CYS A 165 7.06 -0.19 0.54
N ALA A 166 6.24 0.13 -0.45
CA ALA A 166 5.58 1.41 -0.58
C ALA A 166 4.17 1.33 -0.01
N CYS A 167 3.74 2.36 0.73
CA CYS A 167 2.36 2.53 1.12
C CYS A 167 1.52 2.90 -0.11
N ALA A 168 0.48 2.14 -0.39
CA ALA A 168 -0.39 2.35 -1.55
C ALA A 168 -1.26 3.62 -1.45
N ALA A 169 -1.17 4.38 -0.35
CA ALA A 169 -1.80 5.70 -0.27
C ALA A 169 -1.23 6.68 -1.31
N ALA A 170 0.08 6.57 -1.66
CA ALA A 170 0.69 7.25 -2.80
C ALA A 170 1.99 6.52 -3.19
N ALA A 171 1.99 5.81 -4.29
CA ALA A 171 3.13 5.04 -4.75
C ALA A 171 3.11 4.80 -6.25
N LEU A 172 4.29 4.67 -6.88
CA LEU A 172 4.44 4.23 -8.26
C LEU A 172 4.85 2.76 -8.29
N TYR A 173 4.33 2.02 -9.24
CA TYR A 173 4.67 0.62 -9.47
C TYR A 173 4.99 0.37 -10.94
N ARG A 174 6.02 -0.43 -11.21
CA ARG A 174 6.28 -1.02 -12.52
C ARG A 174 5.17 -2.04 -12.82
N PHE A 175 4.39 -1.80 -13.85
CA PHE A 175 3.14 -2.54 -14.03
C PHE A 175 3.35 -4.01 -14.43
N ASP A 176 4.37 -4.31 -15.24
CA ASP A 176 4.73 -5.69 -15.56
C ASP A 176 5.11 -6.52 -14.33
N ALA A 177 5.82 -5.91 -13.37
CA ALA A 177 6.17 -6.55 -12.10
C ALA A 177 4.92 -6.82 -11.23
N VAL A 178 3.97 -5.86 -11.17
CA VAL A 178 2.69 -6.05 -10.49
C VAL A 178 1.90 -7.19 -11.12
N ARG A 179 1.82 -7.25 -12.44
CA ARG A 179 1.16 -8.34 -13.17
C ARG A 179 1.82 -9.69 -12.90
N ARG A 180 3.16 -9.75 -12.91
CA ARG A 180 3.93 -10.97 -12.64
C ARG A 180 3.60 -11.59 -11.28
N VAL A 181 3.35 -10.75 -10.26
CA VAL A 181 3.00 -11.24 -8.91
C VAL A 181 1.50 -11.38 -8.68
N GLY A 182 0.66 -11.11 -9.71
CA GLY A 182 -0.78 -11.31 -9.68
C GLY A 182 -1.59 -10.18 -9.00
N GLY A 183 -1.08 -8.95 -8.99
CA GLY A 183 -1.80 -7.79 -8.43
C GLY A 183 -1.91 -7.85 -6.90
N PHE A 184 -2.94 -7.23 -6.36
CA PHE A 184 -3.28 -7.31 -4.92
C PHE A 184 -3.97 -8.63 -4.57
N ASP A 185 -3.79 -9.10 -3.34
CA ASP A 185 -4.55 -10.22 -2.79
C ASP A 185 -5.91 -9.74 -2.25
N GLU A 186 -6.98 -10.02 -2.98
CA GLU A 186 -8.34 -9.55 -2.68
C GLU A 186 -8.88 -10.09 -1.34
N ASP A 187 -8.37 -11.25 -0.85
CA ASP A 187 -8.74 -11.76 0.48
C ASP A 187 -8.41 -10.77 1.60
N LEU A 188 -7.41 -9.90 1.40
CA LEU A 188 -7.02 -8.90 2.39
C LEU A 188 -8.06 -7.78 2.53
N PHE A 189 -8.84 -7.51 1.50
CA PHE A 189 -9.86 -6.48 1.44
C PHE A 189 -9.28 -5.06 1.57
N CYS A 190 -8.72 -4.73 2.75
CA CYS A 190 -8.09 -3.45 3.08
C CYS A 190 -7.08 -3.65 4.22
N TYR A 191 -6.04 -2.83 4.29
CA TYR A 191 -4.89 -2.88 5.20
C TYR A 191 -3.95 -4.06 4.96
N LEU A 192 -2.66 -3.76 4.85
CA LEU A 192 -1.55 -4.68 4.58
C LEU A 192 -1.57 -5.35 3.20
N GLU A 193 -2.50 -5.01 2.31
CA GLU A 193 -2.47 -5.45 0.91
C GLU A 193 -1.26 -4.90 0.15
N ASP A 194 -0.84 -3.68 0.47
CA ASP A 194 0.37 -3.03 -0.05
C ASP A 194 1.64 -3.67 0.49
N VAL A 195 1.67 -3.99 1.78
CA VAL A 195 2.75 -4.75 2.41
C VAL A 195 2.86 -6.14 1.78
N ASP A 196 1.73 -6.79 1.53
CA ASP A 196 1.66 -8.09 0.86
C ASP A 196 2.22 -8.03 -0.57
N LEU A 197 1.76 -7.04 -1.35
CA LEU A 197 2.24 -6.81 -2.73
C LEU A 197 3.75 -6.54 -2.72
N GLY A 198 4.22 -5.62 -1.87
CA GLY A 198 5.63 -5.30 -1.74
C GLY A 198 6.48 -6.50 -1.31
N PHE A 199 5.96 -7.36 -0.43
CA PHE A 199 6.65 -8.59 -0.04
C PHE A 199 6.77 -9.57 -1.22
N ARG A 200 5.69 -9.76 -2.01
CA ARG A 200 5.72 -10.62 -3.19
C ARG A 200 6.67 -10.08 -4.26
N LEU A 201 6.72 -8.77 -4.49
CA LEU A 201 7.71 -8.13 -5.36
C LEU A 201 9.14 -8.42 -4.89
N ARG A 202 9.41 -8.33 -3.57
CA ARG A 202 10.72 -8.69 -3.00
C ARG A 202 11.07 -10.16 -3.17
N LEU A 203 10.09 -11.06 -3.03
CA LEU A 203 10.31 -12.48 -3.30
C LEU A 203 10.71 -12.74 -4.76
N HIS A 204 10.30 -11.90 -5.69
CA HIS A 204 10.74 -11.92 -7.08
C HIS A 204 12.05 -11.15 -7.34
N GLY A 205 12.73 -10.68 -6.28
CA GLY A 205 14.03 -10.01 -6.38
C GLY A 205 13.97 -8.50 -6.58
N TYR A 206 12.79 -7.91 -6.69
CA TYR A 206 12.65 -6.47 -6.87
C TYR A 206 12.88 -5.71 -5.56
N ARG A 207 13.36 -4.46 -5.70
CA ARG A 207 13.50 -3.50 -4.61
C ARG A 207 12.33 -2.53 -4.57
N CYS A 208 12.17 -1.84 -3.44
CA CYS A 208 11.33 -0.68 -3.29
C CYS A 208 12.21 0.51 -2.86
N ARG A 209 12.03 1.66 -3.50
CA ARG A 209 12.79 2.88 -3.22
C ARG A 209 11.87 3.97 -2.69
N PHE A 210 12.25 4.60 -1.60
CA PHE A 210 11.66 5.84 -1.12
C PHE A 210 12.21 7.01 -1.94
N VAL A 211 11.32 7.91 -2.39
CA VAL A 211 11.65 9.09 -3.20
C VAL A 211 11.28 10.35 -2.43
N SER A 212 12.28 11.04 -1.92
CA SER A 212 12.11 12.17 -1.00
C SER A 212 11.37 13.37 -1.62
N ASN A 213 11.59 13.61 -2.93
CA ASN A 213 10.98 14.71 -3.67
C ASN A 213 9.54 14.41 -4.13
N ALA A 214 9.08 13.16 -4.06
CA ALA A 214 7.71 12.78 -4.38
C ALA A 214 6.77 13.05 -3.19
N ARG A 215 6.54 14.33 -2.89
CA ARG A 215 5.78 14.76 -1.71
C ARG A 215 4.28 14.68 -1.92
N VAL A 216 3.58 14.16 -0.91
CA VAL A 216 2.11 14.04 -0.88
C VAL A 216 1.61 14.40 0.53
N GLU A 217 0.62 15.27 0.62
CA GLU A 217 -0.15 15.51 1.84
C GLU A 217 -1.24 14.44 1.95
N HIS A 218 -1.29 13.72 3.06
CA HIS A 218 -2.25 12.64 3.29
C HIS A 218 -3.04 12.91 4.58
N VAL A 219 -4.36 12.83 4.49
CA VAL A 219 -5.23 13.03 5.66
C VAL A 219 -5.08 11.85 6.62
N GLY A 220 -4.89 10.67 6.07
CA GLY A 220 -4.66 9.46 6.85
C GLY A 220 -5.89 9.04 7.66
N SER A 221 -6.53 7.97 7.26
CA SER A 221 -7.75 7.48 7.91
C SER A 221 -8.94 8.47 7.87
N GLY A 222 -8.93 9.44 6.97
CA GLY A 222 -10.00 10.42 6.82
C GLY A 222 -11.36 9.78 6.49
N ILE A 223 -11.33 8.64 5.82
CA ILE A 223 -12.53 7.89 5.42
C ILE A 223 -12.83 6.75 6.40
N THR A 224 -11.82 6.00 6.85
CA THR A 224 -12.01 4.80 7.68
C THR A 224 -11.97 5.06 9.19
N GLY A 225 -11.54 6.24 9.60
CA GLY A 225 -11.36 6.62 11.00
C GLY A 225 -10.07 6.07 11.63
N TYR A 226 -9.33 6.93 12.32
CA TYR A 226 -8.10 6.52 13.03
C TYR A 226 -8.41 5.51 14.13
N ARG A 227 -7.73 4.35 14.10
CA ARG A 227 -7.92 3.24 15.06
C ARG A 227 -9.38 2.75 15.16
N SER A 228 -10.13 2.79 14.06
CA SER A 228 -11.49 2.25 14.03
C SER A 228 -11.50 0.73 14.27
N THR A 229 -12.66 0.19 14.64
CA THR A 229 -12.87 -1.27 14.75
C THR A 229 -12.60 -1.96 13.41
N PHE A 230 -12.92 -1.31 12.29
CA PHE A 230 -12.62 -1.76 10.94
C PHE A 230 -11.10 -1.91 10.72
N ALA A 231 -10.32 -0.87 11.03
CA ALA A 231 -8.86 -0.90 10.90
C ALA A 231 -8.22 -1.94 11.81
N THR A 232 -8.74 -2.09 13.03
CA THR A 232 -8.28 -3.10 13.99
C THR A 232 -8.57 -4.51 13.48
N TYR A 233 -9.79 -4.78 13.00
CA TYR A 233 -10.17 -6.10 12.50
C TYR A 233 -9.27 -6.53 11.34
N TYR A 234 -9.25 -5.76 10.25
CA TYR A 234 -8.48 -6.11 9.06
C TYR A 234 -6.98 -6.12 9.33
N GLY A 235 -6.44 -5.14 10.04
CA GLY A 235 -5.03 -5.09 10.40
C GLY A 235 -4.60 -6.33 11.21
N GLN A 236 -5.36 -6.71 12.24
CA GLN A 236 -5.02 -7.86 13.09
C GLN A 236 -5.17 -9.20 12.36
N ARG A 237 -6.16 -9.35 11.47
CA ARG A 237 -6.34 -10.54 10.64
C ARG A 237 -5.24 -10.68 9.61
N ASN A 238 -5.00 -9.61 8.86
CA ASN A 238 -4.11 -9.64 7.71
C ASN A 238 -2.64 -9.80 8.10
N LEU A 239 -2.22 -9.33 9.29
CA LEU A 239 -0.89 -9.58 9.84
C LEU A 239 -0.52 -11.07 9.82
N ILE A 240 -1.45 -11.93 10.24
CA ILE A 240 -1.23 -13.39 10.27
C ILE A 240 -1.16 -13.93 8.83
N TRP A 241 -2.04 -13.47 7.95
CA TRP A 241 -2.09 -13.96 6.57
C TRP A 241 -0.86 -13.57 5.76
N VAL A 242 -0.41 -12.31 5.87
CA VAL A 242 0.79 -11.82 5.18
C VAL A 242 2.03 -12.60 5.65
N PHE A 243 2.18 -12.81 6.97
CA PHE A 243 3.28 -13.61 7.51
C PHE A 243 3.22 -15.05 7.00
N ALA A 244 2.07 -15.72 7.15
CA ALA A 244 1.91 -17.14 6.78
C ALA A 244 2.12 -17.37 5.28
N LYS A 245 1.65 -16.46 4.43
CA LYS A 245 1.73 -16.55 2.97
C LYS A 245 3.11 -16.24 2.42
N ASN A 246 3.72 -15.12 2.85
CA ASN A 246 4.87 -14.54 2.17
C ASN A 246 6.21 -14.89 2.81
N MET A 247 6.27 -15.16 4.12
CA MET A 247 7.54 -15.45 4.79
C MET A 247 8.21 -16.68 4.20
N PRO A 248 9.51 -16.67 3.78
CA PRO A 248 10.22 -17.85 3.31
C PRO A 248 10.18 -18.99 4.33
N THR A 249 10.08 -20.24 3.88
CA THR A 249 9.79 -21.41 4.75
C THR A 249 10.77 -21.52 5.92
N ARG A 250 12.08 -21.35 5.69
CA ARG A 250 13.08 -21.39 6.77
C ARG A 250 12.83 -20.31 7.83
N LEU A 251 12.43 -19.11 7.39
CA LEU A 251 12.16 -17.98 8.29
C LEU A 251 10.81 -18.11 9.00
N VAL A 252 9.79 -18.75 8.37
CA VAL A 252 8.53 -19.04 9.07
C VAL A 252 8.83 -19.80 10.36
N TRP A 253 9.52 -20.92 10.27
CA TRP A 253 9.77 -21.77 11.45
C TRP A 253 10.68 -21.07 12.48
N ALA A 254 11.69 -20.36 12.03
CA ALA A 254 12.59 -19.61 12.92
C ALA A 254 11.90 -18.45 13.64
N LEU A 255 10.97 -17.77 12.97
CA LEU A 255 10.33 -16.55 13.48
C LEU A 255 8.92 -16.79 14.04
N LEU A 256 8.35 -17.98 13.88
CA LEU A 256 7.00 -18.29 14.36
C LEU A 256 6.80 -18.03 15.86
N PRO A 257 7.73 -18.40 16.78
CA PRO A 257 7.57 -18.06 18.19
C PRO A 257 7.49 -16.53 18.43
N LEU A 258 8.33 -15.76 17.73
CA LEU A 258 8.31 -14.30 17.81
C LEU A 258 7.00 -13.72 17.25
N HIS A 259 6.51 -14.27 16.13
CA HIS A 259 5.23 -13.87 15.53
C HIS A 259 4.05 -14.14 16.46
N ILE A 260 4.02 -15.31 17.11
CA ILE A 260 2.99 -15.66 18.10
C ILE A 260 3.04 -14.71 19.30
N ALA A 261 4.22 -14.48 19.88
CA ALA A 261 4.39 -13.58 21.01
C ALA A 261 3.94 -12.14 20.67
N PHE A 262 4.29 -11.65 19.46
CA PHE A 262 3.82 -10.36 18.97
C PHE A 262 2.30 -10.31 18.84
N ASN A 263 1.67 -11.33 18.26
CA ASN A 263 0.21 -11.35 18.11
C ASN A 263 -0.51 -11.41 19.48
N LEU A 264 0.04 -12.11 20.47
CA LEU A 264 -0.50 -12.13 21.83
C LEU A 264 -0.35 -10.75 22.51
N SER A 265 0.81 -10.09 22.36
CA SER A 265 1.00 -8.73 22.89
C SER A 265 0.03 -7.73 22.26
N MET A 266 -0.28 -7.89 20.97
CA MET A 266 -1.28 -7.04 20.29
C MET A 266 -2.70 -7.25 20.82
N LEU A 267 -3.07 -8.43 21.28
CA LEU A 267 -4.35 -8.65 21.98
C LEU A 267 -4.42 -7.84 23.29
N VAL A 268 -3.31 -7.81 24.05
CA VAL A 268 -3.22 -6.96 25.26
C VAL A 268 -3.35 -5.49 24.92
N VAL A 269 -2.62 -5.01 23.88
CA VAL A 269 -2.72 -3.61 23.42
C VAL A 269 -4.15 -3.28 22.98
N CYS A 270 -4.82 -4.18 22.26
CA CYS A 270 -6.21 -3.99 21.84
C CYS A 270 -7.16 -4.01 23.04
N ALA A 271 -6.91 -4.83 24.06
CA ALA A 271 -7.70 -4.84 25.30
C ALA A 271 -7.62 -3.50 26.04
N LEU A 272 -6.40 -2.96 26.19
CA LEU A 272 -6.18 -1.64 26.80
C LEU A 272 -6.86 -0.49 26.03
N ARG A 273 -7.19 -0.70 24.74
CA ARG A 273 -7.90 0.24 23.86
C ARG A 273 -9.40 -0.03 23.76
N GLY A 274 -9.95 -0.97 24.54
CA GLY A 274 -11.37 -1.35 24.45
C GLY A 274 -11.76 -2.12 23.20
N GLN A 275 -10.80 -2.68 22.46
CA GLN A 275 -11.01 -3.38 21.17
C GLN A 275 -10.66 -4.87 21.22
N PHE A 276 -10.63 -5.46 22.40
CA PHE A 276 -10.24 -6.86 22.60
C PHE A 276 -11.09 -7.84 21.77
N VAL A 277 -12.42 -7.70 21.83
CA VAL A 277 -13.35 -8.60 21.14
C VAL A 277 -13.12 -8.59 19.63
N VAL A 278 -12.97 -7.39 19.05
CA VAL A 278 -12.69 -7.22 17.61
C VAL A 278 -11.36 -7.87 17.21
N ALA A 279 -10.32 -7.64 18.03
CA ALA A 279 -9.01 -8.24 17.77
C ALA A 279 -9.04 -9.77 17.91
N LEU A 280 -9.76 -10.31 18.91
CA LEU A 280 -9.91 -11.75 19.09
C LEU A 280 -10.67 -12.38 17.92
N GLN A 281 -11.77 -11.74 17.46
CA GLN A 281 -12.51 -12.18 16.27
C GLN A 281 -11.61 -12.16 15.03
N ALA A 282 -10.82 -11.10 14.82
CA ALA A 282 -9.86 -11.00 13.73
C ALA A 282 -8.85 -12.14 13.73
N LYS A 283 -8.28 -12.48 14.92
CA LYS A 283 -7.37 -13.63 15.06
C LYS A 283 -8.04 -14.97 14.77
N TRP A 284 -9.27 -15.14 15.24
CA TRP A 284 -10.04 -16.35 14.98
C TRP A 284 -10.31 -16.53 13.48
N ASP A 285 -10.74 -15.46 12.79
CA ASP A 285 -11.00 -15.52 11.35
C ASP A 285 -9.70 -15.66 10.55
N ALA A 286 -8.59 -15.12 11.06
CA ALA A 286 -7.27 -15.37 10.49
C ALA A 286 -6.92 -16.87 10.52
N LEU A 287 -7.15 -17.54 11.64
CA LEU A 287 -6.89 -19.00 11.78
C LEU A 287 -7.78 -19.81 10.84
N LYS A 288 -9.08 -19.49 10.75
CA LYS A 288 -9.99 -20.15 9.80
C LYS A 288 -9.52 -20.00 8.34
N GLY A 289 -8.97 -18.84 7.99
CA GLY A 289 -8.47 -18.55 6.64
C GLY A 289 -7.10 -19.16 6.31
N LEU A 290 -6.36 -19.71 7.28
CA LEU A 290 -4.99 -20.20 7.06
C LEU A 290 -4.89 -21.26 5.97
N ALA A 291 -5.85 -22.17 5.86
CA ALA A 291 -5.84 -23.18 4.81
C ALA A 291 -5.85 -22.57 3.41
N ARG A 292 -6.62 -21.49 3.19
CA ARG A 292 -6.65 -20.72 1.93
C ARG A 292 -5.32 -20.01 1.72
N GLN A 293 -4.77 -19.35 2.73
CA GLN A 293 -3.49 -18.66 2.63
C GLN A 293 -2.33 -19.62 2.38
N THR A 294 -2.38 -20.84 2.93
CA THR A 294 -1.40 -21.89 2.67
C THR A 294 -1.46 -22.38 1.21
N LYS A 295 -2.65 -22.43 0.58
CA LYS A 295 -2.76 -22.71 -0.86
C LYS A 295 -2.10 -21.61 -1.68
N LYS A 296 -2.39 -20.33 -1.37
CA LYS A 296 -1.75 -19.18 -2.03
C LYS A 296 -0.23 -19.15 -1.82
N ARG A 297 0.23 -19.53 -0.62
CA ARG A 297 1.65 -19.66 -0.32
C ARG A 297 2.38 -20.61 -1.29
N ARG A 298 1.77 -21.71 -1.70
CA ARG A 298 2.40 -22.63 -2.66
C ARG A 298 2.75 -21.94 -3.97
N VAL A 299 1.89 -21.06 -4.46
CA VAL A 299 2.14 -20.24 -5.64
C VAL A 299 3.18 -19.15 -5.35
N VAL A 300 3.01 -18.43 -4.23
CA VAL A 300 3.91 -17.34 -3.84
C VAL A 300 5.34 -17.83 -3.57
N GLN A 301 5.53 -19.05 -3.09
CA GLN A 301 6.83 -19.66 -2.77
C GLN A 301 7.34 -20.65 -3.86
N ALA A 302 6.67 -20.73 -4.99
CA ALA A 302 7.17 -21.51 -6.14
C ALA A 302 8.44 -20.89 -6.76
N ASP A 303 9.01 -21.49 -7.77
CA ASP A 303 10.32 -21.19 -8.35
C ASP A 303 10.63 -19.70 -8.62
N ASP A 304 11.91 -19.38 -8.84
CA ASP A 304 12.45 -18.03 -9.11
C ASP A 304 12.30 -17.02 -7.94
N ARG A 305 12.54 -17.45 -6.72
CA ARG A 305 12.47 -16.56 -5.56
C ARG A 305 13.84 -16.01 -5.16
N ALA A 306 13.82 -14.76 -4.69
CA ALA A 306 15.01 -14.17 -4.10
C ALA A 306 15.56 -15.04 -2.96
N PRO A 307 16.88 -15.12 -2.79
CA PRO A 307 17.46 -15.88 -1.69
C PRO A 307 16.89 -15.44 -0.33
N THR A 308 16.61 -16.40 0.56
CA THR A 308 16.09 -16.13 1.91
C THR A 308 16.89 -15.06 2.65
N GLY A 309 18.22 -15.02 2.44
CA GLY A 309 19.10 -14.00 3.02
C GLY A 309 18.84 -12.58 2.51
N ALA A 310 18.31 -12.41 1.28
CA ALA A 310 17.93 -11.08 0.77
C ALA A 310 16.67 -10.57 1.49
N ILE A 311 15.69 -11.43 1.71
CA ILE A 311 14.48 -11.09 2.50
C ILE A 311 14.88 -10.76 3.94
N TRP A 312 15.75 -11.58 4.56
CA TRP A 312 16.25 -11.34 5.91
C TRP A 312 16.94 -9.97 6.05
N ARG A 313 17.77 -9.60 5.06
CA ARG A 313 18.47 -8.28 5.07
C ARG A 313 17.50 -7.11 4.93
N ALA A 314 16.43 -7.27 4.16
CA ALA A 314 15.44 -6.22 3.92
C ALA A 314 14.50 -5.99 5.12
N MET A 315 14.31 -7.00 5.98
CA MET A 315 13.45 -6.88 7.16
C MET A 315 14.10 -6.01 8.25
N ASN A 316 13.26 -5.28 8.97
CA ASN A 316 13.66 -4.53 10.16
C ASN A 316 13.90 -5.48 11.34
N LYS A 317 14.97 -5.23 12.10
CA LYS A 317 15.41 -6.04 13.24
C LYS A 317 15.39 -5.26 14.57
N SER A 318 15.05 -3.96 14.50
CA SER A 318 15.01 -3.09 15.67
C SER A 318 13.78 -3.37 16.51
N LEU A 319 13.96 -3.50 17.82
CA LEU A 319 12.84 -3.63 18.78
C LEU A 319 12.12 -2.29 19.01
N VAL A 320 12.68 -1.18 18.51
CA VAL A 320 12.13 0.17 18.69
C VAL A 320 11.43 0.60 17.39
N HIS A 321 10.14 0.92 17.48
CA HIS A 321 9.41 1.56 16.40
C HIS A 321 10.02 2.92 16.10
N GLY A 322 10.56 3.10 14.89
CA GLY A 322 11.03 4.42 14.43
C GLY A 322 12.54 4.58 14.26
N SER A 323 13.32 3.48 14.28
CA SER A 323 14.71 3.49 13.82
C SER A 323 14.81 3.01 12.38
#